data_cfacdc23c4d02c7d89cbf5ed58639248
#
_entry.id   cfacdc23c4d02c7d89cbf5ed58639248
#
_cell.length_a   1.000
_cell.length_b   1.000
_cell.length_c   1.000
_cell.angle_alpha   90.00
_cell.angle_beta   90.00
_cell.angle_gamma   90.00
#
_symmetry.space_group_name_H-M   'P 1'
#
loop_
_entity.id
_entity.type
_entity.pdbx_description
1 polymer ?
#
loop_
_entity_poly.entity_id
_entity_poly.type
_entity_poly.pdbx_seq_one_letter_code
_entity_poly.pdbx_strand_id
1 'polypeptide(L)'
;MVIPGMKIICAYPVNLDALYDLGEERISRFIQSADPSGIKSEMKGSIRSREDLISSLLYCIQHGSGAEILVESLQLAEEIEASFPWSFRLGGNAGIMANLLAELGARPILNAPALEPRLAALLHPGVGIPVSGRLMQPSLAAERPDLSSEVLHFVFQFKESDRIPSPQGPISAAKDNRFIATYDPVNTRMVSNQDFDAYCQDHIQEIDGAILSGFHLAPRDRYREIFPPRIEQIRSWKEANPNIYIHVEMGSFQSQKIARHFLRLLEKADSLGLNEDELETATAEYSAIGSSPVSSTVLSTVLSTARPKMSQWQERVQKAAGLREHLGIFRVSVHTRDYILSIMEEGKITAKEELLSLQKGADAAAALAATGSAKGMPPNEVNPRGLEAKREFCRQGAEAAGVGRGAFHKRDGLVVSLMPSLLAREPRITVGLGDTATAATFYKELQAIKRDRI
;
A
#
# COMPACT_ATOMS: atom_id res chain seq x y z
N MET A 1 22.64 21.35 7.94
CA MET A 1 22.05 21.02 9.25
C MET A 1 21.47 19.63 9.15
N VAL A 2 21.89 18.68 9.98
CA VAL A 2 21.31 17.32 10.02
C VAL A 2 20.00 17.46 10.79
N ILE A 3 18.85 17.26 10.11
CA ILE A 3 17.55 17.21 10.77
C ILE A 3 17.57 15.98 11.67
N PRO A 4 17.29 16.08 12.98
CA PRO A 4 17.17 14.92 13.84
C PRO A 4 16.19 13.93 13.25
N GLY A 5 16.41 12.62 13.40
CA GLY A 5 15.57 11.58 12.82
C GLY A 5 14.08 11.84 13.11
N MET A 6 13.28 12.02 12.08
CA MET A 6 11.85 12.32 12.17
C MET A 6 11.10 11.16 12.80
N LYS A 7 10.24 11.44 13.79
CA LYS A 7 9.34 10.46 14.40
C LYS A 7 8.10 10.29 13.53
N ILE A 8 7.83 9.07 13.08
CA ILE A 8 6.74 8.79 12.13
C ILE A 8 5.94 7.60 12.64
N ILE A 9 4.64 7.78 12.84
CA ILE A 9 3.71 6.69 13.13
C ILE A 9 3.52 5.85 11.87
N CYS A 10 3.60 4.51 11.99
CA CYS A 10 3.32 3.54 10.94
C CYS A 10 2.24 2.57 11.44
N ALA A 11 1.07 2.54 10.81
CA ALA A 11 -0.05 1.69 11.19
C ALA A 11 -0.93 1.36 9.96
N TYR A 12 -1.67 0.26 9.92
CA TYR A 12 -1.87 -0.69 11.00
C TYR A 12 -1.23 -2.06 10.70
N PRO A 13 -1.29 -2.62 9.41
CA PRO A 13 -0.96 -4.01 9.19
C PRO A 13 0.55 -4.26 9.15
N VAL A 14 0.94 -5.28 9.90
CA VAL A 14 2.24 -5.94 9.80
C VAL A 14 2.02 -7.45 9.93
N ASN A 15 2.62 -8.24 9.05
CA ASN A 15 2.45 -9.68 9.01
C ASN A 15 3.67 -10.39 8.41
N LEU A 16 3.67 -11.70 8.52
CA LEU A 16 4.65 -12.58 7.91
C LEU A 16 4.07 -13.15 6.60
N ASP A 17 4.66 -12.80 5.47
CA ASP A 17 4.34 -13.41 4.18
C ASP A 17 5.19 -14.67 4.00
N ALA A 18 4.52 -15.81 3.84
CA ALA A 18 5.10 -17.09 3.49
C ALA A 18 4.91 -17.32 1.99
N LEU A 19 5.97 -17.21 1.20
CA LEU A 19 5.94 -17.28 -0.26
C LEU A 19 6.33 -18.67 -0.74
N TYR A 20 5.58 -19.18 -1.71
CA TYR A 20 5.85 -20.41 -2.39
C TYR A 20 5.58 -20.26 -3.89
N ASP A 21 6.63 -20.50 -4.71
CA ASP A 21 6.47 -20.64 -6.16
C ASP A 21 5.90 -22.03 -6.45
N LEU A 22 4.74 -22.10 -7.11
CA LEU A 22 4.07 -23.36 -7.36
C LEU A 22 4.94 -24.26 -8.24
N GLY A 23 5.44 -25.35 -7.62
CA GLY A 23 6.12 -26.45 -8.29
C GLY A 23 5.22 -27.67 -8.37
N GLU A 24 5.22 -28.36 -9.52
CA GLU A 24 4.33 -29.48 -9.81
C GLU A 24 4.35 -30.58 -8.74
N GLU A 25 5.52 -30.96 -8.23
CA GLU A 25 5.67 -32.09 -7.34
C GLU A 25 5.01 -31.92 -5.95
N ARG A 26 5.22 -30.77 -5.31
CA ARG A 26 4.72 -30.54 -3.94
C ARG A 26 3.22 -30.26 -3.92
N ILE A 27 2.76 -29.42 -4.85
CA ILE A 27 1.33 -29.15 -4.95
C ILE A 27 0.55 -30.42 -5.31
N SER A 28 1.13 -31.32 -6.13
CA SER A 28 0.56 -32.63 -6.45
C SER A 28 0.35 -33.48 -5.21
N ARG A 29 1.37 -33.58 -4.34
CA ARG A 29 1.26 -34.33 -3.08
C ARG A 29 0.20 -33.73 -2.15
N PHE A 30 0.16 -32.39 -2.07
CA PHE A 30 -0.83 -31.71 -1.24
C PHE A 30 -2.25 -31.97 -1.73
N ILE A 31 -2.50 -31.91 -3.05
CA ILE A 31 -3.79 -32.23 -3.67
C ILE A 31 -4.15 -33.71 -3.46
N GLN A 32 -3.20 -34.63 -3.65
CA GLN A 32 -3.43 -36.08 -3.47
C GLN A 32 -3.74 -36.48 -2.00
N SER A 33 -3.34 -35.66 -1.04
CA SER A 33 -3.63 -35.89 0.39
C SER A 33 -5.01 -35.38 0.83
N ALA A 34 -5.75 -34.72 -0.01
CA ALA A 34 -7.11 -34.22 0.24
C ALA A 34 -8.18 -35.15 -0.37
N ASP A 35 -9.43 -35.03 0.10
CA ASP A 35 -10.54 -35.76 -0.49
C ASP A 35 -10.88 -35.22 -1.88
N PRO A 36 -10.70 -35.99 -2.96
CA PRO A 36 -10.99 -35.54 -4.31
C PRO A 36 -12.43 -35.10 -4.54
N SER A 37 -13.38 -35.66 -3.78
CA SER A 37 -14.82 -35.34 -3.91
C SER A 37 -15.15 -33.92 -3.40
N GLY A 38 -14.34 -33.41 -2.48
CA GLY A 38 -14.46 -32.04 -1.94
C GLY A 38 -13.83 -30.97 -2.81
N ILE A 39 -13.00 -31.35 -3.79
CA ILE A 39 -12.25 -30.40 -4.62
C ILE A 39 -13.06 -30.02 -5.86
N LYS A 40 -13.40 -28.73 -5.97
CA LYS A 40 -14.02 -28.12 -7.15
C LYS A 40 -13.26 -26.85 -7.50
N SER A 41 -13.03 -26.56 -8.79
CA SER A 41 -12.42 -25.31 -9.21
C SER A 41 -13.43 -24.16 -9.03
N GLU A 42 -13.61 -23.71 -7.80
CA GLU A 42 -14.54 -22.64 -7.42
C GLU A 42 -13.94 -21.75 -6.30
N MET A 43 -14.22 -20.45 -6.34
CA MET A 43 -13.80 -19.53 -5.32
C MET A 43 -14.63 -19.69 -4.04
N LYS A 44 -13.98 -19.93 -2.92
CA LYS A 44 -14.61 -20.02 -1.61
C LYS A 44 -14.68 -18.65 -0.94
N GLY A 45 -15.66 -18.46 -0.06
CA GLY A 45 -15.78 -17.24 0.75
C GLY A 45 -14.79 -17.19 1.93
N SER A 46 -14.37 -18.36 2.42
CA SER A 46 -13.35 -18.59 3.45
C SER A 46 -12.76 -19.98 3.29
N ILE A 47 -11.59 -20.20 3.88
CA ILE A 47 -10.87 -21.48 3.86
C ILE A 47 -11.07 -22.16 5.20
N ARG A 48 -11.87 -23.25 5.23
CA ARG A 48 -12.22 -24.05 6.40
C ARG A 48 -11.58 -25.40 6.39
N SER A 49 -11.12 -25.83 5.22
CA SER A 49 -10.50 -27.12 5.01
C SER A 49 -9.41 -27.03 3.94
N ARG A 50 -8.64 -28.10 3.81
CA ARG A 50 -7.65 -28.27 2.75
C ARG A 50 -8.29 -28.25 1.35
N GLU A 51 -9.48 -28.82 1.20
CA GLU A 51 -10.26 -28.87 -0.04
C GLU A 51 -10.69 -27.46 -0.45
N ASP A 52 -11.08 -26.58 0.49
CA ASP A 52 -11.43 -25.18 0.22
C ASP A 52 -10.21 -24.40 -0.30
N LEU A 53 -9.03 -24.62 0.32
CA LEU A 53 -7.77 -24.02 -0.14
C LEU A 53 -7.45 -24.44 -1.57
N ILE A 54 -7.47 -25.76 -1.84
CA ILE A 54 -7.16 -26.32 -3.16
C ILE A 54 -8.16 -25.80 -4.19
N SER A 55 -9.47 -25.82 -3.88
CA SER A 55 -10.53 -25.36 -4.78
C SER A 55 -10.33 -23.91 -5.20
N SER A 56 -10.04 -23.02 -4.26
CA SER A 56 -9.82 -21.60 -4.51
C SER A 56 -8.53 -21.35 -5.29
N LEU A 57 -7.45 -22.07 -4.94
CA LEU A 57 -6.16 -21.99 -5.65
C LEU A 57 -6.31 -22.44 -7.10
N LEU A 58 -6.95 -23.59 -7.36
CA LEU A 58 -7.20 -24.09 -8.72
C LEU A 58 -8.06 -23.11 -9.54
N TYR A 59 -9.07 -22.51 -8.91
CA TYR A 59 -9.87 -21.45 -9.56
C TYR A 59 -9.00 -20.27 -9.98
N CYS A 60 -8.15 -19.76 -9.09
CA CYS A 60 -7.25 -18.64 -9.39
C CYS A 60 -6.29 -18.96 -10.54
N ILE A 61 -5.69 -20.15 -10.54
CA ILE A 61 -4.78 -20.63 -11.58
C ILE A 61 -5.52 -20.70 -12.92
N GLN A 62 -6.67 -21.37 -12.97
CA GLN A 62 -7.47 -21.57 -14.19
C GLN A 62 -7.89 -20.24 -14.84
N HIS A 63 -8.26 -19.24 -14.02
CA HIS A 63 -8.73 -17.94 -14.52
C HIS A 63 -7.62 -16.88 -14.60
N GLY A 64 -6.39 -17.21 -14.17
CA GLY A 64 -5.30 -16.22 -14.06
C GLY A 64 -5.63 -15.06 -13.12
N SER A 65 -6.53 -15.27 -12.15
CA SER A 65 -6.95 -14.25 -11.19
C SER A 65 -6.17 -14.34 -9.90
N GLY A 66 -5.93 -13.20 -9.26
CA GLY A 66 -5.47 -13.15 -7.87
C GLY A 66 -6.65 -13.12 -6.91
N ALA A 67 -6.45 -13.66 -5.71
CA ALA A 67 -7.40 -13.52 -4.61
C ALA A 67 -6.68 -13.60 -3.26
N GLU A 68 -7.31 -13.01 -2.24
CA GLU A 68 -6.93 -13.18 -0.85
C GLU A 68 -8.14 -13.64 -0.06
N ILE A 69 -8.00 -14.79 0.64
CA ILE A 69 -9.10 -15.45 1.36
C ILE A 69 -8.65 -15.82 2.77
N LEU A 70 -9.53 -15.58 3.75
CA LEU A 70 -9.25 -15.87 5.15
C LEU A 70 -9.26 -17.38 5.44
N VAL A 71 -8.25 -17.84 6.17
CA VAL A 71 -8.17 -19.14 6.82
C VAL A 71 -8.83 -19.03 8.20
N GLU A 72 -9.85 -19.84 8.49
CA GLU A 72 -10.68 -19.66 9.69
C GLU A 72 -10.05 -20.17 10.99
N SER A 73 -9.06 -21.07 10.93
CA SER A 73 -8.49 -21.67 12.13
C SER A 73 -6.95 -21.68 12.13
N LEU A 74 -6.36 -21.52 13.32
CA LEU A 74 -4.91 -21.65 13.52
C LEU A 74 -4.42 -23.05 13.14
N GLN A 75 -5.14 -24.10 13.52
CA GLN A 75 -4.77 -25.48 13.20
C GLN A 75 -4.61 -25.69 11.70
N LEU A 76 -5.52 -25.14 10.88
CA LEU A 76 -5.41 -25.25 9.43
C LEU A 76 -4.24 -24.40 8.89
N ALA A 77 -3.97 -23.25 9.48
CA ALA A 77 -2.79 -22.44 9.12
C ALA A 77 -1.49 -23.20 9.42
N GLU A 78 -1.37 -23.86 10.58
CA GLU A 78 -0.23 -24.70 10.94
C GLU A 78 -0.07 -25.90 9.96
N GLU A 79 -1.17 -26.54 9.55
CA GLU A 79 -1.16 -27.62 8.54
C GLU A 79 -0.66 -27.10 7.18
N ILE A 80 -1.09 -25.92 6.74
CA ILE A 80 -0.64 -25.29 5.51
C ILE A 80 0.86 -24.95 5.61
N GLU A 81 1.28 -24.38 6.73
CA GLU A 81 2.69 -24.03 6.95
C GLU A 81 3.59 -25.26 6.88
N ALA A 82 3.20 -26.35 7.52
CA ALA A 82 3.97 -27.61 7.51
C ALA A 82 4.05 -28.29 6.13
N SER A 83 3.16 -27.92 5.18
CA SER A 83 3.03 -28.63 3.90
C SER A 83 4.00 -28.16 2.83
N PHE A 84 4.57 -26.94 2.93
CA PHE A 84 5.40 -26.35 1.89
C PHE A 84 6.71 -25.77 2.44
N PRO A 85 7.78 -25.69 1.63
CA PRO A 85 9.04 -25.05 2.02
C PRO A 85 8.96 -23.53 1.76
N TRP A 86 8.34 -22.81 2.66
CA TRP A 86 8.12 -21.38 2.53
C TRP A 86 9.40 -20.55 2.57
N SER A 87 9.41 -19.47 1.80
CA SER A 87 10.34 -18.36 1.92
C SER A 87 9.63 -17.21 2.63
N PHE A 88 10.11 -16.82 3.80
CA PHE A 88 9.46 -15.80 4.62
C PHE A 88 9.94 -14.39 4.27
N ARG A 89 9.00 -13.44 4.22
CA ARG A 89 9.25 -12.01 4.02
C ARG A 89 8.37 -11.17 4.92
N LEU A 90 8.80 -9.94 5.15
CA LEU A 90 7.95 -8.94 5.78
C LEU A 90 6.80 -8.58 4.86
N GLY A 91 5.59 -8.72 5.37
CA GLY A 91 4.33 -8.29 4.78
C GLY A 91 3.67 -7.19 5.61
N GLY A 92 2.51 -6.74 5.11
CA GLY A 92 1.76 -5.62 5.70
C GLY A 92 2.37 -4.26 5.35
N ASN A 93 1.53 -3.39 4.80
CA ASN A 93 1.96 -2.08 4.30
C ASN A 93 2.72 -1.27 5.36
N ALA A 94 2.20 -1.23 6.62
CA ALA A 94 2.84 -0.46 7.68
C ALA A 94 4.22 -1.00 8.06
N GLY A 95 4.39 -2.33 8.09
CA GLY A 95 5.69 -2.96 8.34
C GLY A 95 6.72 -2.65 7.26
N ILE A 96 6.34 -2.79 5.99
CA ILE A 96 7.19 -2.48 4.83
C ILE A 96 7.60 -1.00 4.84
N MET A 97 6.64 -0.11 5.06
CA MET A 97 6.89 1.34 5.11
C MET A 97 7.78 1.72 6.30
N ALA A 98 7.56 1.12 7.49
CA ALA A 98 8.39 1.36 8.67
C ALA A 98 9.85 0.94 8.43
N ASN A 99 10.09 -0.23 7.83
CA ASN A 99 11.44 -0.68 7.49
C ASN A 99 12.16 0.33 6.59
N LEU A 100 11.52 0.74 5.51
CA LEU A 100 12.13 1.72 4.61
C LEU A 100 12.38 3.06 5.28
N LEU A 101 11.44 3.56 6.08
CA LEU A 101 11.62 4.81 6.82
C LEU A 101 12.80 4.73 7.79
N ALA A 102 12.97 3.61 8.51
CA ALA A 102 14.13 3.39 9.36
C ALA A 102 15.43 3.36 8.54
N GLU A 103 15.44 2.68 7.40
CA GLU A 103 16.56 2.69 6.47
C GLU A 103 16.92 4.09 5.97
N LEU A 104 15.94 4.96 5.75
CA LEU A 104 16.15 6.34 5.32
C LEU A 104 16.59 7.28 6.47
N GLY A 105 16.67 6.77 7.72
CA GLY A 105 17.11 7.51 8.89
C GLY A 105 16.00 8.19 9.69
N ALA A 106 14.73 7.84 9.42
CA ALA A 106 13.62 8.21 10.30
C ALA A 106 13.60 7.34 11.58
N ARG A 107 12.72 7.67 12.51
CA ARG A 107 12.39 6.90 13.72
C ARG A 107 10.93 6.45 13.63
N PRO A 108 10.63 5.39 12.87
CA PRO A 108 9.27 4.90 12.76
C PRO A 108 8.80 4.29 14.09
N ILE A 109 7.54 4.56 14.42
CA ILE A 109 6.80 4.02 15.56
C ILE A 109 5.77 3.09 14.98
N LEU A 110 6.00 1.77 15.09
CA LEU A 110 5.16 0.76 14.42
C LEU A 110 4.11 0.22 15.37
N ASN A 111 2.85 0.19 14.92
CA ASN A 111 1.82 -0.64 15.53
C ASN A 111 2.09 -2.11 15.20
N ALA A 112 2.46 -2.91 16.18
CA ALA A 112 2.72 -4.33 16.03
C ALA A 112 2.01 -5.12 17.15
N PRO A 113 0.68 -5.29 17.07
CA PRO A 113 -0.09 -6.01 18.09
C PRO A 113 0.15 -7.52 18.07
N ALA A 114 0.77 -8.03 17.01
CA ALA A 114 1.28 -9.40 16.90
C ALA A 114 2.71 -9.31 16.37
N LEU A 115 3.66 -9.83 17.13
CA LEU A 115 5.09 -9.72 16.81
C LEU A 115 5.84 -10.97 17.30
N GLU A 116 5.74 -12.05 16.53
CA GLU A 116 6.53 -13.24 16.80
C GLU A 116 8.01 -13.04 16.41
N PRO A 117 8.94 -13.88 16.92
CA PRO A 117 10.38 -13.73 16.65
C PRO A 117 10.77 -13.75 15.17
N ARG A 118 10.10 -14.53 14.31
CA ARG A 118 10.36 -14.58 12.86
C ARG A 118 10.02 -13.26 12.18
N LEU A 119 8.86 -12.67 12.53
CA LEU A 119 8.44 -11.38 12.03
C LEU A 119 9.37 -10.26 12.52
N ALA A 120 9.71 -10.29 13.82
CA ALA A 120 10.62 -9.33 14.42
C ALA A 120 12.01 -9.33 13.76
N ALA A 121 12.52 -10.50 13.36
CA ALA A 121 13.81 -10.66 12.69
C ALA A 121 13.83 -10.00 11.27
N LEU A 122 12.68 -9.78 10.66
CA LEU A 122 12.54 -9.12 9.35
C LEU A 122 12.38 -7.60 9.45
N LEU A 123 12.12 -7.09 10.66
CA LEU A 123 12.02 -5.65 10.91
C LEU A 123 13.40 -5.04 11.12
N HIS A 124 13.59 -3.84 10.55
CA HIS A 124 14.84 -3.08 10.73
C HIS A 124 15.03 -2.72 12.22
N PRO A 125 16.23 -2.84 12.81
CA PRO A 125 16.48 -2.54 14.24
C PRO A 125 16.13 -1.10 14.65
N GLY A 126 16.07 -0.17 13.69
CA GLY A 126 15.67 1.22 13.92
C GLY A 126 14.14 1.44 14.01
N VAL A 127 13.33 0.40 13.77
CA VAL A 127 11.88 0.46 13.99
C VAL A 127 11.61 0.39 15.49
N GLY A 128 10.87 1.35 16.02
CA GLY A 128 10.47 1.41 17.42
C GLY A 128 9.10 0.74 17.64
N ILE A 129 9.05 -0.24 18.52
CA ILE A 129 7.82 -0.86 18.98
C ILE A 129 7.50 -0.30 20.37
N PRO A 130 6.37 0.38 20.55
CA PRO A 130 5.97 0.87 21.86
C PRO A 130 5.67 -0.27 22.83
N VAL A 131 6.33 -0.25 23.99
CA VAL A 131 6.15 -1.21 25.08
C VAL A 131 6.31 -0.46 26.40
N SER A 132 5.27 -0.45 27.22
CA SER A 132 5.26 0.18 28.57
C SER A 132 5.83 1.60 28.56
N GLY A 133 5.38 2.44 27.61
CA GLY A 133 5.76 3.86 27.48
C GLY A 133 7.15 4.12 26.89
N ARG A 134 7.80 3.11 26.32
CA ARG A 134 9.12 3.23 25.69
C ARG A 134 9.15 2.58 24.30
N LEU A 135 10.04 3.05 23.44
CA LEU A 135 10.32 2.38 22.17
C LEU A 135 11.38 1.30 22.36
N MET A 136 11.02 0.07 22.03
CA MET A 136 11.92 -1.08 22.02
C MET A 136 12.26 -1.47 20.59
N GLN A 137 13.43 -2.08 20.38
CA GLN A 137 13.76 -2.73 19.11
C GLN A 137 12.86 -3.95 18.89
N PRO A 138 12.54 -4.32 17.64
CA PRO A 138 11.62 -5.42 17.36
C PRO A 138 11.99 -6.74 18.01
N SER A 139 13.28 -7.12 17.97
CA SER A 139 13.78 -8.36 18.59
C SER A 139 13.53 -8.43 20.10
N LEU A 140 13.67 -7.31 20.81
CA LEU A 140 13.42 -7.23 22.25
C LEU A 140 11.92 -7.19 22.57
N ALA A 141 11.12 -6.51 21.73
CA ALA A 141 9.69 -6.47 21.88
C ALA A 141 9.04 -7.85 21.66
N ALA A 142 9.60 -8.67 20.76
CA ALA A 142 9.10 -10.01 20.46
C ALA A 142 9.29 -11.04 21.62
N GLU A 143 10.08 -10.70 22.64
CA GLU A 143 10.19 -11.51 23.87
C GLU A 143 8.94 -11.41 24.77
N ARG A 144 8.02 -10.52 24.44
CA ARG A 144 6.78 -10.28 25.18
C ARG A 144 5.72 -11.35 24.84
N PRO A 145 5.21 -12.12 25.82
CA PRO A 145 4.20 -13.15 25.57
C PRO A 145 2.88 -12.60 25.03
N ASP A 146 2.51 -11.37 25.38
CA ASP A 146 1.28 -10.71 24.91
C ASP A 146 1.32 -10.29 23.43
N LEU A 147 2.48 -10.33 22.78
CA LEU A 147 2.68 -10.07 21.35
C LEU A 147 2.88 -11.34 20.51
N SER A 148 2.82 -12.53 21.10
CA SER A 148 3.17 -13.81 20.46
C SER A 148 2.12 -14.38 19.49
N SER A 149 1.09 -13.61 19.12
CA SER A 149 0.09 -14.06 18.12
C SER A 149 0.70 -14.20 16.73
N GLU A 150 0.33 -15.28 16.04
CA GLU A 150 0.75 -15.47 14.65
C GLU A 150 -0.14 -14.72 13.66
N VAL A 151 0.47 -14.16 12.63
CA VAL A 151 -0.17 -13.51 11.51
C VAL A 151 0.55 -13.95 10.24
N LEU A 152 -0.04 -14.92 9.53
CA LEU A 152 0.57 -15.64 8.41
C LEU A 152 -0.26 -15.43 7.13
N HIS A 153 0.39 -14.94 6.09
CA HIS A 153 -0.17 -14.86 4.75
C HIS A 153 0.57 -15.83 3.84
N PHE A 154 -0.09 -16.92 3.44
CA PHE A 154 0.46 -17.94 2.55
C PHE A 154 0.26 -17.52 1.10
N VAL A 155 1.34 -17.11 0.45
CA VAL A 155 1.33 -16.55 -0.91
C VAL A 155 1.78 -17.60 -1.90
N PHE A 156 0.85 -18.22 -2.61
CA PHE A 156 1.10 -19.16 -3.69
C PHE A 156 1.26 -18.39 -5.00
N GLN A 157 2.46 -18.36 -5.54
CA GLN A 157 2.79 -17.68 -6.80
C GLN A 157 2.75 -18.68 -7.96
N PHE A 158 2.11 -18.33 -9.07
CA PHE A 158 2.04 -19.16 -10.27
C PHE A 158 2.31 -18.32 -11.54
N LYS A 159 2.88 -19.00 -12.54
CA LYS A 159 3.25 -18.42 -13.84
C LYS A 159 2.42 -19.06 -14.95
N GLU A 160 2.21 -18.34 -16.05
CA GLU A 160 1.43 -18.78 -17.22
C GLU A 160 1.82 -20.17 -17.76
N SER A 161 3.09 -20.57 -17.61
CA SER A 161 3.56 -21.88 -18.05
C SER A 161 3.30 -23.01 -17.06
N ASP A 162 2.85 -22.72 -15.82
CA ASP A 162 2.70 -23.73 -14.76
C ASP A 162 1.53 -24.66 -15.07
N ARG A 163 1.77 -25.96 -14.87
CA ARG A 163 0.75 -27.00 -14.98
C ARG A 163 0.55 -27.64 -13.62
N ILE A 164 -0.68 -27.58 -13.14
CA ILE A 164 -1.04 -28.08 -11.81
C ILE A 164 -2.02 -29.24 -11.97
N PRO A 165 -1.77 -30.39 -11.35
CA PRO A 165 -2.70 -31.50 -11.37
C PRO A 165 -3.99 -31.11 -10.64
N SER A 166 -5.12 -31.62 -11.13
CA SER A 166 -6.39 -31.55 -10.41
C SER A 166 -7.16 -32.85 -10.56
N PRO A 167 -8.15 -33.13 -9.71
CA PRO A 167 -8.98 -34.33 -9.84
C PRO A 167 -9.72 -34.41 -11.18
N GLN A 168 -9.95 -33.30 -11.84
CA GLN A 168 -10.62 -33.19 -13.15
C GLN A 168 -9.65 -33.20 -14.33
N GLY A 169 -8.36 -33.36 -14.09
CA GLY A 169 -7.29 -33.27 -15.08
C GLY A 169 -6.38 -32.06 -14.87
N PRO A 170 -5.20 -32.02 -15.48
CA PRO A 170 -4.24 -30.93 -15.27
C PRO A 170 -4.77 -29.59 -15.73
N ILE A 171 -4.57 -28.56 -14.93
CA ILE A 171 -4.94 -27.17 -15.20
C ILE A 171 -3.66 -26.40 -15.54
N SER A 172 -3.71 -25.58 -16.61
CA SER A 172 -2.64 -24.64 -16.94
C SER A 172 -3.00 -23.25 -16.44
N ALA A 173 -2.00 -22.55 -15.88
CA ALA A 173 -2.19 -21.18 -15.44
C ALA A 173 -2.42 -20.25 -16.64
N ALA A 174 -3.50 -19.46 -16.59
CA ALA A 174 -3.90 -18.58 -17.69
C ALA A 174 -2.97 -17.36 -17.84
N LYS A 175 -2.34 -16.92 -16.77
CA LYS A 175 -1.32 -15.87 -16.70
C LYS A 175 -0.62 -15.87 -15.34
N ASP A 176 0.48 -15.15 -15.21
CA ASP A 176 1.15 -14.92 -13.94
C ASP A 176 0.23 -14.24 -12.94
N ASN A 177 0.13 -14.82 -11.75
CA ASN A 177 -0.59 -14.20 -10.63
C ASN A 177 -0.22 -14.89 -9.30
N ARG A 178 -0.96 -14.57 -8.23
CA ARG A 178 -0.82 -15.17 -6.91
C ARG A 178 -2.17 -15.38 -6.23
N PHE A 179 -2.25 -16.42 -5.43
CA PHE A 179 -3.33 -16.67 -4.49
C PHE A 179 -2.82 -16.54 -3.06
N ILE A 180 -3.55 -15.87 -2.18
CA ILE A 180 -3.16 -15.65 -0.79
C ILE A 180 -4.20 -16.28 0.13
N ALA A 181 -3.74 -17.21 0.97
CA ALA A 181 -4.52 -17.77 2.07
C ALA A 181 -4.05 -17.11 3.36
N THR A 182 -4.92 -16.35 4.02
CA THR A 182 -4.54 -15.44 5.10
C THR A 182 -5.10 -15.90 6.43
N TYR A 183 -4.23 -16.25 7.37
CA TYR A 183 -4.58 -16.37 8.78
C TYR A 183 -4.14 -15.10 9.51
N ASP A 184 -5.08 -14.19 9.71
CA ASP A 184 -4.81 -12.89 10.31
C ASP A 184 -5.96 -12.41 11.20
N PRO A 185 -5.99 -12.84 12.47
CA PRO A 185 -7.02 -12.42 13.41
C PRO A 185 -6.82 -10.98 13.94
N VAL A 186 -5.70 -10.35 13.59
CA VAL A 186 -5.24 -9.07 14.14
C VAL A 186 -5.48 -7.92 13.15
N ASN A 187 -4.83 -7.98 11.98
CA ASN A 187 -4.89 -6.87 11.01
C ASN A 187 -6.26 -6.73 10.36
N THR A 188 -7.00 -7.84 10.15
CA THR A 188 -8.39 -7.81 9.66
C THR A 188 -9.35 -7.06 10.60
N ARG A 189 -8.99 -6.92 11.88
CA ARG A 189 -9.72 -6.13 12.88
C ARG A 189 -9.10 -4.75 13.11
N MET A 190 -8.02 -4.43 12.43
CA MET A 190 -7.23 -3.22 12.64
C MET A 190 -6.91 -3.02 14.14
N VAL A 191 -6.45 -4.10 14.78
CA VAL A 191 -6.11 -4.05 16.22
C VAL A 191 -4.97 -3.06 16.41
N SER A 192 -5.15 -2.14 17.35
CA SER A 192 -4.09 -1.27 17.84
C SER A 192 -3.63 -1.77 19.21
N ASN A 193 -2.32 -1.88 19.39
CA ASN A 193 -1.77 -2.23 20.69
C ASN A 193 -1.98 -1.07 21.67
N GLN A 194 -2.39 -1.36 22.90
CA GLN A 194 -2.63 -0.33 23.93
C GLN A 194 -1.36 0.48 24.26
N ASP A 195 -0.20 -0.17 24.30
CA ASP A 195 1.08 0.52 24.49
C ASP A 195 1.40 1.47 23.33
N PHE A 196 1.03 1.08 22.08
CA PHE A 196 1.16 1.95 20.92
C PHE A 196 0.23 3.16 21.00
N ASP A 197 -1.03 2.95 21.35
CA ASP A 197 -2.02 4.03 21.48
C ASP A 197 -1.59 5.02 22.56
N ALA A 198 -1.19 4.54 23.75
CA ALA A 198 -0.71 5.35 24.85
C ALA A 198 0.56 6.13 24.49
N TYR A 199 1.54 5.44 23.90
CA TYR A 199 2.80 6.08 23.49
C TYR A 199 2.57 7.20 22.47
N CYS A 200 1.76 6.93 21.44
CA CYS A 200 1.45 7.94 20.42
C CYS A 200 0.73 9.14 21.02
N GLN A 201 -0.21 8.94 21.94
CA GLN A 201 -0.92 10.02 22.61
C GLN A 201 0.00 10.86 23.50
N ASP A 202 0.85 10.22 24.29
CA ASP A 202 1.75 10.90 25.24
C ASP A 202 2.86 11.71 24.53
N HIS A 203 3.28 11.24 23.35
CA HIS A 203 4.37 11.85 22.57
C HIS A 203 3.91 12.58 21.30
N ILE A 204 2.61 12.81 21.11
CA ILE A 204 2.06 13.32 19.85
C ILE A 204 2.67 14.66 19.43
N GLN A 205 3.06 15.52 20.36
CA GLN A 205 3.71 16.80 20.08
C GLN A 205 5.10 16.67 19.45
N GLU A 206 5.74 15.51 19.64
CA GLU A 206 7.08 15.22 19.10
C GLU A 206 7.04 14.43 17.79
N ILE A 207 5.84 14.01 17.36
CA ILE A 207 5.63 13.20 16.17
C ILE A 207 5.46 14.11 14.95
N ASP A 208 6.30 13.91 13.95
CA ASP A 208 6.32 14.73 12.74
C ASP A 208 5.26 14.33 11.74
N GLY A 209 4.94 13.03 11.64
CA GLY A 209 3.97 12.53 10.68
C GLY A 209 3.43 11.14 11.00
N ALA A 210 2.39 10.75 10.25
CA ALA A 210 1.79 9.42 10.31
C ALA A 210 1.55 8.89 8.90
N ILE A 211 1.87 7.63 8.64
CA ILE A 211 1.56 6.91 7.42
C ILE A 211 0.71 5.69 7.77
N LEU A 212 -0.51 5.66 7.25
CA LEU A 212 -1.55 4.75 7.69
C LEU A 212 -2.10 3.94 6.50
N SER A 213 -2.40 2.68 6.73
CA SER A 213 -2.99 1.79 5.71
C SER A 213 -3.80 0.66 6.37
N GLY A 214 -4.28 -0.31 5.58
CA GLY A 214 -4.91 -1.52 6.09
C GLY A 214 -6.43 -1.45 6.24
N PHE A 215 -7.05 -0.31 5.98
CA PHE A 215 -8.53 -0.18 6.05
C PHE A 215 -9.26 -1.13 5.10
N HIS A 216 -8.64 -1.49 3.98
CA HIS A 216 -9.18 -2.43 3.00
C HIS A 216 -9.29 -3.87 3.52
N LEU A 217 -8.55 -4.22 4.59
CA LEU A 217 -8.57 -5.55 5.21
C LEU A 217 -9.82 -5.78 6.08
N ALA A 218 -10.59 -4.72 6.39
CA ALA A 218 -11.76 -4.83 7.23
C ALA A 218 -12.85 -5.69 6.58
N PRO A 219 -13.38 -6.73 7.27
CA PRO A 219 -14.43 -7.60 6.76
C PRO A 219 -15.71 -6.83 6.41
N ARG A 220 -16.45 -7.34 5.40
CA ARG A 220 -17.67 -6.69 4.86
C ARG A 220 -18.77 -6.48 5.89
N ASP A 221 -18.85 -7.33 6.89
CA ASP A 221 -19.86 -7.32 7.94
C ASP A 221 -19.44 -6.48 9.17
N ARG A 222 -18.14 -6.18 9.33
CA ARG A 222 -17.59 -5.56 10.55
C ARG A 222 -16.96 -4.18 10.38
N TYR A 223 -16.75 -3.68 9.17
CA TYR A 223 -16.06 -2.39 8.94
C TYR A 223 -16.69 -1.20 9.70
N ARG A 224 -18.01 -1.25 9.96
CA ARG A 224 -18.73 -0.22 10.71
C ARG A 224 -18.35 -0.17 12.21
N GLU A 225 -17.82 -1.26 12.74
CA GLU A 225 -17.31 -1.34 14.11
C GLU A 225 -15.82 -0.99 14.16
N ILE A 226 -15.09 -1.39 13.11
CA ILE A 226 -13.62 -1.31 13.03
C ILE A 226 -13.15 0.10 12.71
N PHE A 227 -13.79 0.83 11.79
CA PHE A 227 -13.32 2.13 11.35
C PHE A 227 -13.46 3.25 12.40
N PRO A 228 -14.58 3.41 13.13
CA PRO A 228 -14.76 4.55 14.01
C PRO A 228 -13.65 4.74 15.06
N PRO A 229 -13.16 3.72 15.76
CA PRO A 229 -12.05 3.90 16.71
C PRO A 229 -10.77 4.39 16.05
N ARG A 230 -10.48 3.92 14.82
CA ARG A 230 -9.27 4.32 14.08
C ARG A 230 -9.37 5.75 13.56
N ILE A 231 -10.55 6.16 13.16
CA ILE A 231 -10.83 7.55 12.75
C ILE A 231 -10.75 8.50 13.91
N GLU A 232 -11.31 8.11 15.05
CA GLU A 232 -11.20 8.92 16.27
C GLU A 232 -9.75 9.07 16.73
N GLN A 233 -8.95 8.02 16.60
CA GLN A 233 -7.52 8.07 16.85
C GLN A 233 -6.81 9.09 15.95
N ILE A 234 -7.08 9.07 14.63
CA ILE A 234 -6.54 10.04 13.67
C ILE A 234 -6.96 11.47 14.03
N ARG A 235 -8.25 11.64 14.40
CA ARG A 235 -8.79 12.93 14.81
C ARG A 235 -8.08 13.46 16.07
N SER A 236 -7.95 12.62 17.10
CA SER A 236 -7.29 13.00 18.36
C SER A 236 -5.82 13.38 18.15
N TRP A 237 -5.09 12.69 17.29
CA TRP A 237 -3.71 13.07 16.94
C TRP A 237 -3.66 14.44 16.27
N LYS A 238 -4.57 14.70 15.32
CA LYS A 238 -4.60 15.96 14.56
C LYS A 238 -5.04 17.14 15.43
N GLU A 239 -5.95 16.92 16.37
CA GLU A 239 -6.39 17.93 17.34
C GLU A 239 -5.29 18.25 18.36
N ALA A 240 -4.60 17.23 18.88
CA ALA A 240 -3.50 17.42 19.82
C ALA A 240 -2.27 18.04 19.12
N ASN A 241 -1.92 17.62 17.89
CA ASN A 241 -0.82 18.19 17.12
C ASN A 241 -1.31 18.61 15.72
N PRO A 242 -1.79 19.85 15.53
CA PRO A 242 -2.23 20.34 14.22
C PRO A 242 -1.16 20.30 13.13
N ASN A 243 0.11 20.21 13.52
CA ASN A 243 1.26 20.18 12.63
C ASN A 243 1.65 18.78 12.14
N ILE A 244 1.08 17.71 12.71
CA ILE A 244 1.35 16.36 12.23
C ILE A 244 0.86 16.22 10.77
N TYR A 245 1.71 15.66 9.90
CA TYR A 245 1.34 15.40 8.51
C TYR A 245 0.88 13.95 8.35
N ILE A 246 -0.40 13.75 8.06
CA ILE A 246 -1.04 12.42 8.02
C ILE A 246 -1.32 12.02 6.58
N HIS A 247 -0.66 10.94 6.15
CA HIS A 247 -0.88 10.29 4.88
C HIS A 247 -1.61 8.95 5.08
N VAL A 248 -2.59 8.66 4.23
CA VAL A 248 -3.35 7.40 4.26
C VAL A 248 -3.25 6.72 2.90
N GLU A 249 -2.89 5.44 2.88
CA GLU A 249 -2.96 4.59 1.69
C GLU A 249 -4.31 3.89 1.63
N MET A 250 -4.96 3.95 0.48
CA MET A 250 -6.31 3.43 0.30
C MET A 250 -6.35 1.90 0.38
N GLY A 251 -5.57 1.22 -0.44
CA GLY A 251 -5.63 -0.22 -0.63
C GLY A 251 -6.85 -0.69 -1.42
N SER A 252 -6.83 -1.96 -1.83
CA SER A 252 -7.85 -2.54 -2.72
C SER A 252 -9.05 -3.06 -1.94
N PHE A 253 -10.12 -2.29 -1.86
CA PHE A 253 -11.35 -2.68 -1.15
C PHE A 253 -12.15 -3.74 -1.91
N GLN A 254 -12.57 -4.78 -1.21
CA GLN A 254 -13.46 -5.84 -1.75
C GLN A 254 -14.88 -5.35 -2.06
N SER A 255 -15.26 -4.13 -1.65
CA SER A 255 -16.60 -3.58 -1.81
C SER A 255 -16.55 -2.07 -1.93
N GLN A 256 -17.16 -1.52 -2.98
CA GLN A 256 -17.34 -0.09 -3.16
C GLN A 256 -18.05 0.58 -1.97
N LYS A 257 -19.00 -0.11 -1.33
CA LYS A 257 -19.70 0.40 -0.15
C LYS A 257 -18.75 0.64 1.03
N ILE A 258 -17.77 -0.24 1.23
CA ILE A 258 -16.75 -0.09 2.30
C ILE A 258 -15.79 1.04 1.92
N ALA A 259 -15.31 1.08 0.67
CA ALA A 259 -14.46 2.15 0.18
C ALA A 259 -15.09 3.53 0.36
N ARG A 260 -16.38 3.67 0.04
CA ARG A 260 -17.17 4.88 0.25
C ARG A 260 -17.20 5.29 1.72
N HIS A 261 -17.46 4.32 2.61
CA HIS A 261 -17.52 4.60 4.04
C HIS A 261 -16.15 5.06 4.57
N PHE A 262 -15.08 4.41 4.13
CA PHE A 262 -13.71 4.80 4.42
C PHE A 262 -13.40 6.24 3.96
N LEU A 263 -13.69 6.58 2.71
CA LEU A 263 -13.39 7.91 2.17
C LEU A 263 -14.07 9.05 2.95
N ARG A 264 -15.30 8.83 3.42
CA ARG A 264 -16.01 9.82 4.26
C ARG A 264 -15.34 10.07 5.62
N LEU A 265 -14.43 9.21 6.02
CA LEU A 265 -13.77 9.28 7.32
C LEU A 265 -12.38 9.95 7.24
N LEU A 266 -11.94 10.36 6.04
CA LEU A 266 -10.60 10.93 5.82
C LEU A 266 -10.50 12.44 6.08
N GLU A 267 -11.51 13.08 6.67
CA GLU A 267 -11.59 14.54 6.89
C GLU A 267 -10.37 15.15 7.61
N LYS A 268 -9.62 14.35 8.36
CA LYS A 268 -8.45 14.80 9.12
C LYS A 268 -7.11 14.37 8.53
N ALA A 269 -7.14 13.60 7.43
CA ALA A 269 -5.92 13.29 6.70
C ALA A 269 -5.45 14.50 5.88
N ASP A 270 -4.14 14.62 5.69
CA ASP A 270 -3.56 15.64 4.80
C ASP A 270 -3.40 15.09 3.38
N SER A 271 -3.16 13.80 3.24
CA SER A 271 -2.82 13.18 1.95
C SER A 271 -3.41 11.78 1.82
N LEU A 272 -3.84 11.44 0.60
CA LEU A 272 -4.32 10.12 0.21
C LEU A 272 -3.46 9.57 -0.91
N GLY A 273 -2.96 8.34 -0.75
CA GLY A 273 -2.28 7.55 -1.77
C GLY A 273 -3.18 6.44 -2.29
N LEU A 274 -3.09 6.16 -3.59
CA LEU A 274 -3.86 5.11 -4.25
C LEU A 274 -3.24 4.73 -5.60
N ASN A 275 -3.56 3.54 -6.08
CA ASN A 275 -3.22 3.13 -7.44
C ASN A 275 -4.34 3.44 -8.43
N GLU A 276 -4.16 3.07 -9.71
CA GLU A 276 -5.15 3.34 -10.76
C GLU A 276 -6.49 2.65 -10.53
N ASP A 277 -6.51 1.41 -10.06
CA ASP A 277 -7.74 0.64 -9.82
C ASP A 277 -8.48 1.16 -8.58
N GLU A 278 -7.74 1.58 -7.58
CA GLU A 278 -8.25 2.22 -6.37
C GLU A 278 -8.84 3.59 -6.68
N LEU A 279 -8.22 4.36 -7.60
CA LEU A 279 -8.78 5.63 -8.09
C LEU A 279 -10.11 5.43 -8.80
N GLU A 280 -10.23 4.41 -9.66
CA GLU A 280 -11.50 4.04 -10.28
C GLU A 280 -12.57 3.71 -9.23
N THR A 281 -12.21 2.90 -8.23
CA THR A 281 -13.09 2.52 -7.13
C THR A 281 -13.53 3.75 -6.32
N ALA A 282 -12.60 4.64 -5.98
CA ALA A 282 -12.88 5.85 -5.21
C ALA A 282 -13.81 6.82 -5.95
N THR A 283 -13.66 6.94 -7.27
CA THR A 283 -14.36 7.94 -8.08
C THR A 283 -15.66 7.45 -8.70
N ALA A 284 -15.88 6.14 -8.86
CA ALA A 284 -17.14 5.57 -9.32
C ALA A 284 -18.35 6.05 -8.49
N GLU A 285 -18.13 6.41 -7.26
CA GLU A 285 -19.14 6.87 -6.32
C GLU A 285 -19.57 8.34 -6.49
N TYR A 286 -18.66 9.22 -6.90
CA TYR A 286 -19.00 10.65 -7.05
C TYR A 286 -19.86 10.88 -8.27
N SER A 287 -19.66 10.08 -9.31
CA SER A 287 -20.52 10.07 -10.51
C SER A 287 -21.96 9.65 -10.19
N ALA A 288 -22.14 8.80 -9.16
CA ALA A 288 -23.46 8.29 -8.75
C ALA A 288 -24.22 9.25 -7.80
N ILE A 289 -23.53 10.19 -7.11
CA ILE A 289 -24.18 11.10 -6.14
C ILE A 289 -24.67 12.40 -6.80
N GLY A 290 -24.41 12.59 -8.11
CA GLY A 290 -24.88 13.79 -8.83
C GLY A 290 -24.19 15.07 -8.37
N SER A 291 -23.07 14.98 -7.65
CA SER A 291 -22.23 16.14 -7.39
C SER A 291 -21.68 16.62 -8.72
N SER A 292 -21.91 17.90 -9.02
CA SER A 292 -21.46 18.58 -10.24
C SER A 292 -20.05 18.16 -10.63
N PRO A 293 -19.80 17.99 -11.94
CA PRO A 293 -18.43 17.79 -12.39
C PRO A 293 -17.57 18.90 -11.77
N VAL A 294 -16.44 18.48 -11.19
CA VAL A 294 -15.38 19.34 -10.63
C VAL A 294 -15.40 20.69 -11.30
N SER A 295 -15.38 21.76 -10.50
CA SER A 295 -15.40 23.13 -10.99
C SER A 295 -14.63 23.21 -12.31
N SER A 296 -15.35 23.42 -13.39
CA SER A 296 -14.87 23.32 -14.78
C SER A 296 -13.65 24.23 -15.03
N THR A 297 -13.39 25.14 -14.12
CA THR A 297 -12.31 26.12 -14.18
C THR A 297 -10.93 25.52 -14.01
N VAL A 298 -10.73 24.58 -13.07
CA VAL A 298 -9.42 23.95 -12.82
C VAL A 298 -9.05 23.00 -13.96
N LEU A 299 -10.03 22.26 -14.45
CA LEU A 299 -9.82 21.25 -15.48
C LEU A 299 -9.71 21.82 -16.89
N SER A 300 -10.55 22.80 -17.23
CA SER A 300 -10.52 23.43 -18.57
C SER A 300 -9.17 24.09 -18.88
N THR A 301 -8.37 24.29 -17.87
CA THR A 301 -7.13 25.04 -17.95
C THR A 301 -5.87 24.19 -17.97
N VAL A 302 -5.86 23.05 -17.27
CA VAL A 302 -4.78 22.04 -17.36
C VAL A 302 -5.02 21.12 -18.56
N LEU A 303 -6.26 20.99 -18.98
CA LEU A 303 -6.69 20.10 -20.07
C LEU A 303 -7.21 20.93 -21.23
N SER A 304 -6.34 21.30 -22.17
CA SER A 304 -6.77 21.95 -23.42
C SER A 304 -7.81 21.06 -24.12
N THR A 305 -9.05 21.59 -24.24
CA THR A 305 -10.24 20.88 -24.74
C THR A 305 -10.25 20.60 -26.25
N ALA A 306 -9.13 20.76 -26.93
CA ALA A 306 -9.05 20.68 -28.39
C ALA A 306 -8.94 19.26 -28.98
N ARG A 307 -8.94 18.19 -28.14
CA ARG A 307 -8.86 16.79 -28.63
C ARG A 307 -10.17 16.05 -28.37
N PRO A 308 -10.64 15.21 -29.31
CA PRO A 308 -11.90 14.47 -29.19
C PRO A 308 -11.87 13.34 -28.17
N LYS A 309 -10.70 12.98 -27.62
CA LYS A 309 -10.54 11.93 -26.60
C LYS A 309 -9.45 12.31 -25.62
N MET A 310 -9.76 12.24 -24.32
CA MET A 310 -8.79 12.45 -23.25
C MET A 310 -7.79 11.28 -23.22
N SER A 311 -6.53 11.58 -22.88
CA SER A 311 -5.53 10.53 -22.60
C SER A 311 -5.72 9.99 -21.18
N GLN A 312 -5.19 8.78 -20.92
CA GLN A 312 -5.32 8.13 -19.61
C GLN A 312 -4.82 9.00 -18.45
N TRP A 313 -3.70 9.71 -18.62
CA TRP A 313 -3.18 10.57 -17.55
C TRP A 313 -4.10 11.76 -17.28
N GLN A 314 -4.77 12.34 -18.32
CA GLN A 314 -5.73 13.41 -18.16
C GLN A 314 -6.96 12.97 -17.38
N GLU A 315 -7.50 11.79 -17.68
CA GLU A 315 -8.63 11.20 -16.95
C GLU A 315 -8.26 10.98 -15.47
N ARG A 316 -7.05 10.49 -15.21
CA ARG A 316 -6.55 10.28 -13.83
C ARG A 316 -6.37 11.62 -13.09
N VAL A 317 -5.83 12.65 -13.74
CA VAL A 317 -5.74 14.00 -13.15
C VAL A 317 -7.12 14.51 -12.79
N GLN A 318 -8.09 14.36 -13.69
CA GLN A 318 -9.47 14.80 -13.45
C GLN A 318 -10.08 14.09 -12.24
N LYS A 319 -9.98 12.78 -12.20
CA LYS A 319 -10.51 11.97 -11.10
C LYS A 319 -9.83 12.30 -9.77
N ALA A 320 -8.52 12.39 -9.75
CA ALA A 320 -7.77 12.68 -8.54
C ALA A 320 -7.99 14.11 -8.02
N ALA A 321 -8.13 15.10 -8.92
CA ALA A 321 -8.46 16.47 -8.53
C ALA A 321 -9.87 16.56 -7.92
N GLY A 322 -10.86 15.90 -8.53
CA GLY A 322 -12.22 15.82 -7.99
C GLY A 322 -12.29 15.12 -6.64
N LEU A 323 -11.53 14.03 -6.50
CA LEU A 323 -11.42 13.30 -5.23
C LEU A 323 -10.82 14.18 -4.14
N ARG A 324 -9.72 14.88 -4.43
CA ARG A 324 -9.07 15.82 -3.49
C ARG A 324 -10.03 16.91 -3.01
N GLU A 325 -10.71 17.57 -3.96
CA GLU A 325 -11.68 18.62 -3.67
C GLU A 325 -12.83 18.12 -2.81
N HIS A 326 -13.39 16.95 -3.15
CA HIS A 326 -14.49 16.35 -2.40
C HIS A 326 -14.10 15.98 -0.96
N LEU A 327 -12.87 15.45 -0.78
CA LEU A 327 -12.37 15.08 0.55
C LEU A 327 -11.88 16.30 1.36
N GLY A 328 -11.66 17.46 0.72
CA GLY A 328 -11.10 18.64 1.37
C GLY A 328 -9.69 18.44 1.89
N ILE A 329 -8.91 17.52 1.30
CA ILE A 329 -7.55 17.20 1.73
C ILE A 329 -6.50 17.96 0.92
N PHE A 330 -5.32 18.12 1.51
CA PHE A 330 -4.23 18.86 0.87
C PHE A 330 -3.74 18.20 -0.42
N ARG A 331 -3.62 16.86 -0.46
CA ARG A 331 -2.95 16.14 -1.55
C ARG A 331 -3.63 14.79 -1.86
N VAL A 332 -3.69 14.45 -3.15
CA VAL A 332 -3.95 13.08 -3.66
C VAL A 332 -2.79 12.64 -4.54
N SER A 333 -2.26 11.46 -4.31
CA SER A 333 -1.20 10.83 -5.10
C SER A 333 -1.69 9.55 -5.75
N VAL A 334 -1.41 9.39 -7.05
CA VAL A 334 -1.76 8.19 -7.82
C VAL A 334 -0.49 7.54 -8.33
N HIS A 335 -0.14 6.39 -7.78
CA HIS A 335 1.01 5.63 -8.24
C HIS A 335 0.57 4.56 -9.24
N THR A 336 1.15 4.63 -10.43
CA THR A 336 0.91 3.66 -11.50
C THR A 336 2.21 2.95 -11.88
N ARG A 337 2.10 1.91 -12.70
CA ARG A 337 3.27 1.26 -13.26
C ARG A 337 4.12 2.20 -14.11
N ASP A 338 3.50 3.16 -14.80
CA ASP A 338 4.15 3.99 -15.81
C ASP A 338 4.67 5.31 -15.25
N TYR A 339 3.94 5.88 -14.28
CA TYR A 339 4.26 7.18 -13.65
C TYR A 339 3.57 7.33 -12.30
N ILE A 340 4.01 8.32 -11.53
CA ILE A 340 3.32 8.80 -10.33
C ILE A 340 2.74 10.18 -10.64
N LEU A 341 1.45 10.37 -10.35
CA LEU A 341 0.76 11.66 -10.37
C LEU A 341 0.58 12.18 -8.95
N SER A 342 0.64 13.50 -8.78
CA SER A 342 0.24 14.15 -7.54
C SER A 342 -0.57 15.41 -7.86
N ILE A 343 -1.65 15.60 -7.14
CA ILE A 343 -2.48 16.81 -7.16
C ILE A 343 -2.52 17.37 -5.74
N MET A 344 -2.00 18.58 -5.54
CA MET A 344 -1.94 19.20 -4.22
C MET A 344 -2.29 20.69 -4.26
N GLU A 345 -2.68 21.23 -3.12
CA GLU A 345 -2.73 22.69 -2.93
C GLU A 345 -1.33 23.27 -2.78
N GLU A 346 -1.17 24.53 -3.15
CA GLU A 346 0.03 25.26 -2.79
C GLU A 346 0.07 25.58 -1.29
N GLY A 347 1.26 25.61 -0.73
CA GLY A 347 1.47 26.15 0.61
C GLY A 347 2.31 25.28 1.53
N LYS A 348 2.03 23.99 1.70
CA LYS A 348 2.81 23.13 2.62
C LYS A 348 4.18 22.75 2.09
N ILE A 349 4.27 22.52 0.77
CA ILE A 349 5.50 22.25 0.02
C ILE A 349 5.42 22.92 -1.35
N THR A 350 6.55 23.23 -1.95
CA THR A 350 6.63 23.77 -3.30
C THR A 350 6.47 22.69 -4.37
N ALA A 351 6.07 23.07 -5.59
CA ALA A 351 5.99 22.14 -6.72
C ALA A 351 7.31 21.41 -7.02
N LYS A 352 8.44 22.08 -6.80
CA LYS A 352 9.77 21.48 -6.97
C LYS A 352 10.08 20.45 -5.90
N GLU A 353 9.71 20.70 -4.65
CA GLU A 353 9.87 19.75 -3.54
C GLU A 353 8.98 18.54 -3.72
N GLU A 354 7.74 18.75 -4.20
CA GLU A 354 6.87 17.63 -4.58
C GLU A 354 7.51 16.73 -5.64
N LEU A 355 8.02 17.32 -6.74
CA LEU A 355 8.71 16.52 -7.76
C LEU A 355 9.93 15.76 -7.23
N LEU A 356 10.72 16.37 -6.34
CA LEU A 356 11.85 15.68 -5.71
C LEU A 356 11.38 14.54 -4.79
N SER A 357 10.21 14.70 -4.16
CA SER A 357 9.62 13.67 -3.32
C SER A 357 9.11 12.50 -4.16
N LEU A 358 8.37 12.77 -5.24
CA LEU A 358 7.92 11.75 -6.20
C LEU A 358 9.09 11.02 -6.85
N GLN A 359 10.18 11.74 -7.20
CA GLN A 359 11.38 11.12 -7.75
C GLN A 359 12.02 10.16 -6.74
N LYS A 360 12.12 10.57 -5.47
CA LYS A 360 12.66 9.71 -4.42
C LYS A 360 11.85 8.42 -4.26
N GLY A 361 10.51 8.52 -4.34
CA GLY A 361 9.61 7.36 -4.34
C GLY A 361 9.82 6.44 -5.53
N ALA A 362 9.81 7.01 -6.75
CA ALA A 362 10.03 6.26 -7.98
C ALA A 362 11.40 5.56 -8.01
N ASP A 363 12.46 6.23 -7.55
CA ASP A 363 13.81 5.66 -7.48
C ASP A 363 13.90 4.52 -6.47
N ALA A 364 13.31 4.68 -5.28
CA ALA A 364 13.33 3.66 -4.24
C ALA A 364 12.58 2.39 -4.67
N ALA A 365 11.38 2.54 -5.27
CA ALA A 365 10.61 1.41 -5.77
C ALA A 365 11.33 0.68 -6.91
N ALA A 366 11.93 1.41 -7.85
CA ALA A 366 12.67 0.82 -8.94
C ALA A 366 13.96 0.15 -8.48
N ALA A 367 14.66 0.72 -7.50
CA ALA A 367 15.83 0.10 -6.86
C ALA A 367 15.44 -1.21 -6.15
N LEU A 368 14.36 -1.22 -5.39
CA LEU A 368 13.83 -2.42 -4.75
C LEU A 368 13.49 -3.50 -5.80
N ALA A 369 12.79 -3.12 -6.85
CA ALA A 369 12.44 -4.04 -7.93
C ALA A 369 13.68 -4.67 -8.58
N ALA A 370 14.70 -3.87 -8.90
CA ALA A 370 15.88 -4.32 -9.63
C ALA A 370 16.90 -5.07 -8.75
N THR A 371 17.08 -4.65 -7.50
CA THR A 371 18.20 -5.11 -6.65
C THR A 371 17.77 -5.90 -5.42
N GLY A 372 16.49 -5.84 -5.05
CA GLY A 372 15.99 -6.38 -3.78
C GLY A 372 16.19 -5.43 -2.58
N SER A 373 16.66 -4.19 -2.81
CA SER A 373 16.87 -3.17 -1.78
C SER A 373 16.46 -1.79 -2.29
N ALA A 374 15.69 -1.06 -1.51
CA ALA A 374 15.29 0.31 -1.83
C ALA A 374 16.47 1.31 -1.79
N LYS A 375 17.60 0.95 -1.16
CA LYS A 375 18.87 1.68 -1.18
C LYS A 375 19.78 1.27 -2.33
N GLY A 376 19.41 0.26 -3.09
CA GLY A 376 20.16 -0.16 -4.27
C GLY A 376 20.22 0.94 -5.33
N MET A 377 21.03 0.71 -6.34
CA MET A 377 21.07 1.62 -7.49
C MET A 377 19.82 1.40 -8.34
N PRO A 378 18.99 2.42 -8.56
CA PRO A 378 17.84 2.28 -9.44
C PRO A 378 18.31 2.07 -10.89
N PRO A 379 17.51 1.39 -11.73
CA PRO A 379 17.79 1.29 -13.14
C PRO A 379 17.76 2.67 -13.80
N ASN A 380 18.55 2.86 -14.85
CA ASN A 380 18.60 4.14 -15.58
C ASN A 380 17.49 4.30 -16.62
N GLU A 381 16.82 3.21 -16.96
CA GLU A 381 15.81 3.20 -18.02
C GLU A 381 14.48 3.78 -17.49
N VAL A 382 14.02 4.84 -18.14
CA VAL A 382 12.72 5.44 -17.86
C VAL A 382 11.63 4.66 -18.59
N ASN A 383 10.52 4.38 -17.93
CA ASN A 383 9.39 3.71 -18.55
C ASN A 383 8.90 4.51 -19.78
N PRO A 384 8.87 3.90 -20.98
CA PRO A 384 8.55 4.59 -22.23
C PRO A 384 7.16 5.24 -22.22
N ARG A 385 6.14 4.60 -21.61
CA ARG A 385 4.79 5.14 -21.49
C ARG A 385 4.74 6.33 -20.54
N GLY A 386 5.49 6.25 -19.43
CA GLY A 386 5.62 7.37 -18.50
C GLY A 386 6.33 8.57 -19.14
N LEU A 387 7.33 8.32 -19.99
CA LEU A 387 8.01 9.38 -20.73
C LEU A 387 7.09 10.00 -21.79
N GLU A 388 6.26 9.23 -22.47
CA GLU A 388 5.26 9.75 -23.41
C GLU A 388 4.22 10.62 -22.70
N ALA A 389 3.65 10.12 -21.58
CA ALA A 389 2.73 10.89 -20.75
C ALA A 389 3.35 12.23 -20.32
N LYS A 390 4.62 12.23 -19.87
CA LYS A 390 5.34 13.46 -19.55
C LYS A 390 5.46 14.41 -20.75
N ARG A 391 5.80 13.89 -21.94
CA ARG A 391 5.92 14.71 -23.16
C ARG A 391 4.59 15.38 -23.50
N GLU A 392 3.50 14.65 -23.42
CA GLU A 392 2.16 15.21 -23.63
C GLU A 392 1.80 16.26 -22.57
N PHE A 393 2.09 15.96 -21.32
CA PHE A 393 1.90 16.86 -20.18
C PHE A 393 2.64 18.19 -20.40
N CYS A 394 3.92 18.14 -20.80
CA CYS A 394 4.70 19.34 -21.10
C CYS A 394 4.16 20.15 -22.29
N ARG A 395 3.61 19.48 -23.34
CA ARG A 395 3.00 20.20 -24.48
C ARG A 395 1.78 21.04 -24.10
N GLN A 396 1.17 20.76 -22.96
CA GLN A 396 0.05 21.52 -22.42
C GLN A 396 0.49 22.69 -21.51
N GLY A 397 1.76 23.07 -21.55
CA GLY A 397 2.31 24.22 -20.83
C GLY A 397 2.90 23.86 -19.45
N ALA A 398 3.12 22.58 -19.16
CA ALA A 398 3.79 22.18 -17.92
C ALA A 398 5.24 22.67 -17.87
N GLU A 399 5.63 23.21 -16.75
CA GLU A 399 7.02 23.55 -16.50
C GLU A 399 7.83 22.26 -16.32
N ALA A 400 8.84 22.04 -17.16
CA ALA A 400 9.86 21.06 -16.87
C ALA A 400 10.73 21.62 -15.75
N ALA A 401 10.57 21.12 -14.53
CA ALA A 401 11.52 21.47 -13.48
C ALA A 401 12.91 21.09 -13.98
N GLY A 402 13.84 21.99 -13.96
CA GLY A 402 15.26 21.74 -14.31
C GLY A 402 15.95 20.78 -13.32
N VAL A 403 15.20 20.06 -12.50
CA VAL A 403 15.61 19.10 -11.50
C VAL A 403 14.74 17.86 -11.62
N GLY A 404 15.34 16.72 -11.99
CA GLY A 404 14.67 15.42 -12.03
C GLY A 404 13.99 15.09 -13.36
N ARG A 405 13.32 13.92 -13.37
CA ARG A 405 12.67 13.36 -14.55
C ARG A 405 11.23 13.86 -14.76
N GLY A 406 10.65 14.51 -13.76
CA GLY A 406 9.25 14.92 -13.75
C GLY A 406 8.96 16.24 -14.41
N ALA A 407 7.69 16.65 -14.35
CA ALA A 407 7.20 17.96 -14.75
C ALA A 407 6.00 18.34 -13.86
N PHE A 408 5.68 19.64 -13.76
CA PHE A 408 4.51 20.09 -13.04
C PHE A 408 3.79 21.22 -13.78
N HIS A 409 2.50 21.33 -13.51
CA HIS A 409 1.67 22.50 -13.77
C HIS A 409 1.32 23.18 -12.46
N LYS A 410 1.37 24.51 -12.45
CA LYS A 410 0.93 25.32 -11.34
C LYS A 410 -0.10 26.32 -11.84
N ARG A 411 -1.32 26.26 -11.28
CA ARG A 411 -2.38 27.20 -11.64
C ARG A 411 -3.47 27.25 -10.56
N ASP A 412 -4.00 28.45 -10.32
CA ASP A 412 -5.12 28.73 -9.43
C ASP A 412 -4.99 28.11 -8.04
N GLY A 413 -3.76 28.10 -7.48
CA GLY A 413 -3.46 27.52 -6.16
C GLY A 413 -3.32 26.00 -6.15
N LEU A 414 -3.37 25.34 -7.33
CA LEU A 414 -3.14 23.90 -7.46
C LEU A 414 -1.83 23.61 -8.19
N VAL A 415 -1.20 22.54 -7.74
CA VAL A 415 -0.02 21.93 -8.39
C VAL A 415 -0.40 20.54 -8.84
N VAL A 416 -0.22 20.25 -10.12
CA VAL A 416 -0.30 18.91 -10.70
C VAL A 416 1.09 18.49 -11.11
N SER A 417 1.59 17.40 -10.56
CA SER A 417 2.94 16.88 -10.82
C SER A 417 2.86 15.51 -11.47
N LEU A 418 3.73 15.24 -12.46
CA LEU A 418 3.88 13.94 -13.10
C LEU A 418 5.35 13.51 -13.08
N MET A 419 5.63 12.34 -12.51
CA MET A 419 6.95 11.73 -12.41
C MET A 419 6.96 10.38 -13.14
N PRO A 420 7.65 10.23 -14.29
CA PRO A 420 7.81 8.93 -14.94
C PRO A 420 8.51 7.91 -14.04
N SER A 421 7.98 6.69 -14.00
CA SER A 421 8.61 5.56 -13.32
C SER A 421 9.87 5.08 -14.04
N LEU A 422 10.72 4.33 -13.35
CA LEU A 422 11.85 3.61 -13.94
C LEU A 422 11.46 2.17 -14.25
N LEU A 423 12.07 1.59 -15.27
CA LEU A 423 11.80 0.25 -15.74
C LEU A 423 12.87 -0.73 -15.24
N ALA A 424 12.50 -1.64 -14.36
CA ALA A 424 13.28 -2.83 -14.07
C ALA A 424 12.84 -3.94 -15.04
N ARG A 425 13.71 -4.30 -16.01
CA ARG A 425 13.37 -5.30 -17.03
C ARG A 425 13.20 -6.70 -16.45
N GLU A 426 14.05 -7.06 -15.49
CA GLU A 426 14.03 -8.34 -14.78
C GLU A 426 13.88 -8.08 -13.29
N PRO A 427 12.66 -7.83 -12.80
CA PRO A 427 12.47 -7.49 -11.40
C PRO A 427 12.74 -8.70 -10.51
N ARG A 428 13.56 -8.51 -9.48
CA ARG A 428 13.77 -9.48 -8.40
C ARG A 428 12.63 -9.50 -7.40
N ILE A 429 11.99 -8.34 -7.21
CA ILE A 429 10.87 -8.15 -6.30
C ILE A 429 9.75 -7.39 -7.02
N THR A 430 8.54 -7.88 -6.88
CA THR A 430 7.33 -7.27 -7.48
C THR A 430 6.27 -6.88 -6.44
N VAL A 431 6.51 -7.21 -5.16
CA VAL A 431 5.61 -6.94 -4.03
C VAL A 431 6.17 -5.79 -3.19
N GLY A 432 5.30 -4.95 -2.60
CA GLY A 432 5.68 -3.83 -1.75
C GLY A 432 6.30 -2.64 -2.49
N LEU A 433 6.23 -2.60 -3.82
CA LEU A 433 6.77 -1.49 -4.62
C LEU A 433 5.97 -0.20 -4.39
N GLY A 434 4.64 -0.29 -4.28
CA GLY A 434 3.76 0.83 -3.93
C GLY A 434 4.11 1.40 -2.56
N ASP A 435 4.15 0.55 -1.54
CA ASP A 435 4.49 0.94 -0.17
C ASP A 435 5.87 1.61 -0.08
N THR A 436 6.83 1.07 -0.84
CA THR A 436 8.19 1.63 -0.95
C THR A 436 8.18 3.01 -1.59
N ALA A 437 7.46 3.18 -2.70
CA ALA A 437 7.31 4.48 -3.36
C ALA A 437 6.66 5.50 -2.42
N THR A 438 5.57 5.12 -1.77
CA THR A 438 4.83 5.96 -0.84
C THR A 438 5.69 6.37 0.36
N ALA A 439 6.34 5.43 1.04
CA ALA A 439 7.15 5.73 2.22
C ALA A 439 8.34 6.66 1.89
N ALA A 440 9.02 6.43 0.75
CA ALA A 440 10.13 7.28 0.32
C ALA A 440 9.67 8.68 -0.10
N THR A 441 8.52 8.78 -0.79
CA THR A 441 7.88 10.06 -1.14
C THR A 441 7.50 10.83 0.13
N PHE A 442 6.75 10.19 1.03
CA PHE A 442 6.30 10.76 2.29
C PHE A 442 7.46 11.27 3.16
N TYR A 443 8.53 10.48 3.27
CA TYR A 443 9.72 10.90 4.02
C TYR A 443 10.32 12.18 3.45
N LYS A 444 10.37 12.30 2.14
CA LYS A 444 10.94 13.48 1.47
C LYS A 444 10.03 14.70 1.58
N GLU A 445 8.72 14.52 1.48
CA GLU A 445 7.71 15.57 1.73
C GLU A 445 7.84 16.10 3.16
N LEU A 446 7.91 15.19 4.13
CA LEU A 446 8.02 15.55 5.54
C LEU A 446 9.32 16.32 5.85
N GLN A 447 10.43 15.99 5.15
CA GLN A 447 11.66 16.78 5.22
C GLN A 447 11.47 18.21 4.68
N ALA A 448 10.70 18.39 3.62
CA ALA A 448 10.40 19.70 3.06
C ALA A 448 9.53 20.51 4.02
N ILE A 449 8.40 19.94 4.47
CA ILE A 449 7.49 20.55 5.44
C ILE A 449 8.22 21.01 6.73
N LYS A 450 9.15 20.18 7.22
CA LYS A 450 9.89 20.51 8.45
C LYS A 450 10.93 21.62 8.26
N ARG A 451 11.54 21.71 7.07
CA ARG A 451 12.49 22.79 6.76
C ARG A 451 11.83 24.17 6.74
N ASP A 452 10.62 24.26 6.25
CA ASP A 452 9.88 25.52 6.15
C ASP A 452 9.34 26.02 7.50
N ARG A 453 9.44 25.17 8.55
CA ARG A 453 9.03 25.51 9.93
C ARG A 453 10.19 25.95 10.83
N ILE A 454 11.46 25.76 10.39
CA ILE A 454 12.68 26.17 11.07
C ILE A 454 13.19 27.49 10.50
#